data_9760d42e6b4bc4430803d65c901525a1
#
_entry.id   9760d42e6b4bc4430803d65c901525a1
#
_cell.length_a   1.000
_cell.length_b   1.000
_cell.length_c   1.000
_cell.angle_alpha   90.00
_cell.angle_beta   90.00
_cell.angle_gamma   90.00
#
_symmetry.space_group_name_H-M   'P 1'
#
loop_
_entity.id
_entity.type
_entity.pdbx_description
1 polymer ?
#
loop_
_entity_poly.entity_id
_entity_poly.type
_entity_poly.pdbx_seq_one_letter_code
_entity_poly.pdbx_strand_id
1 'polypeptide(L)'
;YHIAAVKSGVSRKLYINGIEHNISGSSLSVAANNDPLRIGSDYSSRYFDGRIDEVRIWNIPREQDDIIATMDSELSGSETGLVAYYTFNEGSGILLNDQTGNGHNGTLVGGASWASGYTLPGLIGDVNFDENLNIYDAVMLVAIMLEIEDGNEFQLYACDTNQDGVIDVEDIVLLMQWILGIDINSRDQVSNGQYYYDNKSLVIESDGGVAGFQIQLAEPASVEYINLPSGWSWRQNGTTCVAYSIDGSSLPDKFTIELNNNTDIKHLKLVDWGSKSIQAHKVEIPNSFELSVGPNPFNPGCTISFSLSNNVNIDIDVYNINGQYMTSLDAGGLKVGSHQLYWSPSNLSSGAYFIHISDGNTSQFAKVLYLK
;
A
#
# COMPACT_ATOMS: atom_id res chain seq x y z
N TYR A 1 -8.35 21.45 -13.08
CA TYR A 1 -8.74 21.00 -14.42
C TYR A 1 -7.90 21.71 -15.48
N HIS A 2 -7.37 20.94 -16.44
CA HIS A 2 -6.82 21.53 -17.67
C HIS A 2 -7.96 21.70 -18.68
N ILE A 3 -8.10 22.91 -19.24
CA ILE A 3 -9.15 23.24 -20.23
C ILE A 3 -8.50 23.71 -21.52
N ALA A 4 -8.78 23.06 -22.64
CA ALA A 4 -8.31 23.50 -23.94
C ALA A 4 -9.48 23.67 -24.92
N ALA A 5 -9.58 24.86 -25.49
CA ALA A 5 -10.55 25.17 -26.55
C ALA A 5 -9.80 25.28 -27.89
N VAL A 6 -10.13 24.44 -28.84
CA VAL A 6 -9.50 24.39 -30.16
C VAL A 6 -10.49 24.78 -31.25
N LYS A 7 -10.07 25.68 -32.16
CA LYS A 7 -10.82 26.07 -33.32
C LYS A 7 -9.99 25.88 -34.59
N SER A 8 -10.46 25.08 -35.54
CA SER A 8 -9.83 24.85 -36.83
C SER A 8 -10.89 24.96 -37.96
N GLY A 9 -10.84 26.04 -38.70
CA GLY A 9 -11.87 26.33 -39.71
C GLY A 9 -13.28 26.47 -39.07
N VAL A 10 -14.17 25.58 -39.42
CA VAL A 10 -15.55 25.50 -38.85
C VAL A 10 -15.61 24.57 -37.65
N SER A 11 -14.61 23.74 -37.44
CA SER A 11 -14.54 22.79 -36.33
C SER A 11 -14.20 23.51 -35.01
N ARG A 12 -14.83 23.07 -33.94
CA ARG A 12 -14.54 23.50 -32.57
C ARG A 12 -14.52 22.28 -31.67
N LYS A 13 -13.56 22.23 -30.80
CA LYS A 13 -13.39 21.17 -29.82
C LYS A 13 -13.13 21.79 -28.46
N LEU A 14 -13.63 21.16 -27.42
CA LEU A 14 -13.31 21.45 -26.03
C LEU A 14 -12.72 20.20 -25.40
N TYR A 15 -11.60 20.35 -24.74
CA TYR A 15 -10.98 19.28 -23.98
C TYR A 15 -10.96 19.67 -22.50
N ILE A 16 -11.31 18.73 -21.64
CA ILE A 16 -11.17 18.85 -20.19
C ILE A 16 -10.27 17.69 -19.74
N ASN A 17 -9.14 18.00 -19.13
CA ASN A 17 -8.10 17.02 -18.77
C ASN A 17 -7.71 16.10 -19.96
N GLY A 18 -7.53 16.67 -21.14
CA GLY A 18 -7.19 15.93 -22.36
C GLY A 18 -8.36 15.17 -23.03
N ILE A 19 -9.54 15.06 -22.41
CA ILE A 19 -10.70 14.33 -22.95
C ILE A 19 -11.58 15.29 -23.75
N GLU A 20 -11.92 14.91 -24.99
CA GLU A 20 -12.80 15.71 -25.86
C GLU A 20 -14.25 15.68 -25.35
N HIS A 21 -14.84 16.86 -25.17
CA HIS A 21 -16.23 17.05 -24.77
C HIS A 21 -17.06 17.63 -25.90
N ASN A 22 -18.29 17.14 -26.07
CA ASN A 22 -19.22 17.65 -27.04
C ASN A 22 -19.65 19.08 -26.70
N ILE A 23 -19.44 20.01 -27.65
CA ILE A 23 -19.92 21.37 -27.54
C ILE A 23 -21.07 21.62 -28.54
N SER A 24 -22.18 22.17 -28.04
CA SER A 24 -23.30 22.59 -28.87
C SER A 24 -23.21 24.09 -29.19
N GLY A 25 -23.69 24.48 -30.33
CA GLY A 25 -23.77 25.90 -30.74
C GLY A 25 -23.44 26.13 -32.22
N SER A 26 -23.90 27.24 -32.77
CA SER A 26 -23.67 27.61 -34.18
C SER A 26 -22.17 28.00 -34.40
N SER A 27 -21.67 27.70 -35.60
CA SER A 27 -20.34 28.17 -36.01
C SER A 27 -20.37 29.68 -36.23
N LEU A 28 -19.89 30.45 -35.26
CA LEU A 28 -19.68 31.88 -35.43
C LEU A 28 -18.31 32.11 -36.06
N SER A 29 -18.23 32.99 -37.07
CA SER A 29 -16.97 33.53 -37.53
C SER A 29 -16.38 34.42 -36.42
N VAL A 30 -15.15 34.19 -36.04
CA VAL A 30 -14.43 35.10 -35.15
C VAL A 30 -14.01 36.30 -36.02
N ALA A 31 -14.62 37.46 -35.81
CA ALA A 31 -14.17 38.69 -36.43
C ALA A 31 -13.00 39.27 -35.66
N ALA A 32 -11.99 39.76 -36.39
CA ALA A 32 -10.88 40.51 -35.76
C ALA A 32 -11.47 41.81 -35.14
N ASN A 33 -11.04 42.10 -33.93
CA ASN A 33 -11.33 43.34 -33.24
C ASN A 33 -10.07 43.87 -32.55
N ASN A 34 -10.14 45.06 -32.02
CA ASN A 34 -9.03 45.70 -31.29
C ASN A 34 -9.24 45.69 -29.77
N ASP A 35 -10.17 44.86 -29.28
CA ASP A 35 -10.44 44.77 -27.86
C ASP A 35 -9.31 43.98 -27.17
N PRO A 36 -8.91 44.31 -25.94
CA PRO A 36 -7.92 43.58 -25.22
C PRO A 36 -8.42 42.16 -24.88
N LEU A 37 -7.53 41.15 -24.98
CA LEU A 37 -7.78 39.82 -24.43
C LEU A 37 -7.97 39.93 -22.92
N ARG A 38 -8.96 39.25 -22.37
CA ARG A 38 -9.22 39.15 -20.93
C ARG A 38 -9.11 37.72 -20.48
N ILE A 39 -8.39 37.52 -19.37
CA ILE A 39 -8.27 36.25 -18.68
C ILE A 39 -9.04 36.40 -17.36
N GLY A 40 -9.94 35.45 -17.05
CA GLY A 40 -10.73 35.46 -15.83
C GLY A 40 -11.93 36.43 -15.82
N SER A 41 -12.23 37.15 -16.93
CA SER A 41 -13.43 37.97 -17.00
C SER A 41 -13.94 38.11 -18.44
N ASP A 42 -15.20 38.48 -18.59
CA ASP A 42 -15.78 38.90 -19.87
C ASP A 42 -16.06 40.41 -19.94
N TYR A 43 -16.61 40.85 -21.07
CA TYR A 43 -16.98 42.26 -21.28
C TYR A 43 -18.28 42.67 -20.56
N SER A 44 -19.02 41.70 -19.97
CA SER A 44 -20.29 41.93 -19.26
C SER A 44 -20.08 41.99 -17.74
N SER A 45 -18.87 42.21 -17.26
CA SER A 45 -18.52 42.27 -15.85
C SER A 45 -18.79 40.96 -15.08
N ARG A 46 -18.75 39.81 -15.76
CA ARG A 46 -18.73 38.51 -15.14
C ARG A 46 -17.31 38.11 -14.90
N TYR A 47 -17.03 37.68 -13.71
CA TYR A 47 -15.67 37.31 -13.24
C TYR A 47 -15.64 35.83 -12.92
N PHE A 48 -14.50 35.21 -13.20
CA PHE A 48 -14.23 33.84 -12.78
C PHE A 48 -13.85 33.86 -11.30
N ASP A 49 -14.62 33.16 -10.49
CA ASP A 49 -14.34 32.98 -9.06
C ASP A 49 -13.51 31.71 -8.88
N GLY A 50 -12.19 31.88 -8.83
CA GLY A 50 -11.25 30.77 -8.77
C GLY A 50 -9.82 31.20 -9.11
N ARG A 51 -8.94 30.21 -9.27
CA ARG A 51 -7.53 30.40 -9.66
C ARG A 51 -7.34 30.01 -11.12
N ILE A 52 -6.50 30.75 -11.84
CA ILE A 52 -6.11 30.49 -13.23
C ILE A 52 -4.59 30.45 -13.27
N ASP A 53 -4.07 29.44 -13.95
CA ASP A 53 -2.66 29.18 -14.10
C ASP A 53 -2.35 28.67 -15.49
N GLU A 54 -1.08 28.71 -15.93
CA GLU A 54 -0.58 28.07 -17.14
C GLU A 54 -1.39 28.40 -18.42
N VAL A 55 -1.72 29.68 -18.63
CA VAL A 55 -2.50 30.09 -19.80
C VAL A 55 -1.65 30.15 -21.05
N ARG A 56 -2.05 29.38 -22.08
CA ARG A 56 -1.35 29.20 -23.35
C ARG A 56 -2.24 29.61 -24.52
N ILE A 57 -1.73 30.43 -25.43
CA ILE A 57 -2.43 30.90 -26.62
C ILE A 57 -1.66 30.48 -27.87
N TRP A 58 -2.35 29.76 -28.75
CA TRP A 58 -1.74 29.19 -29.94
C TRP A 58 -2.39 29.77 -31.22
N ASN A 59 -1.59 29.96 -32.27
CA ASN A 59 -2.11 30.32 -33.59
C ASN A 59 -2.26 29.11 -34.53
N ILE A 60 -2.00 27.90 -34.03
CA ILE A 60 -2.23 26.63 -34.71
C ILE A 60 -3.21 25.81 -33.88
N PRO A 61 -4.09 25.00 -34.49
CA PRO A 61 -4.92 24.05 -33.76
C PRO A 61 -4.05 22.98 -33.14
N ARG A 62 -4.29 22.65 -31.86
CA ARG A 62 -3.61 21.55 -31.19
C ARG A 62 -4.44 20.28 -31.30
N GLU A 63 -3.81 19.14 -31.62
CA GLU A 63 -4.45 17.84 -31.56
C GLU A 63 -4.51 17.32 -30.13
N GLN A 64 -5.39 16.36 -29.89
CA GLN A 64 -5.59 15.80 -28.54
C GLN A 64 -4.30 15.25 -27.91
N ASP A 65 -3.51 14.50 -28.66
CA ASP A 65 -2.24 13.94 -28.19
C ASP A 65 -1.24 15.02 -27.79
N ASP A 66 -1.19 16.14 -28.52
CA ASP A 66 -0.34 17.27 -28.18
C ASP A 66 -0.78 17.96 -26.89
N ILE A 67 -2.11 18.04 -26.66
CA ILE A 67 -2.68 18.61 -25.44
C ILE A 67 -2.30 17.73 -24.25
N ILE A 68 -2.54 16.42 -24.34
CA ILE A 68 -2.20 15.43 -23.31
C ILE A 68 -0.72 15.45 -23.00
N ALA A 69 0.15 15.48 -24.02
CA ALA A 69 1.60 15.45 -23.83
C ALA A 69 2.17 16.67 -23.11
N THR A 70 1.41 17.79 -23.03
CA THR A 70 1.93 19.05 -22.50
C THR A 70 1.08 19.67 -21.38
N MET A 71 -0.09 19.09 -21.06
CA MET A 71 -1.02 19.70 -20.09
C MET A 71 -0.45 19.74 -18.66
N ASP A 72 0.40 18.78 -18.28
CA ASP A 72 0.93 18.62 -16.92
C ASP A 72 2.38 19.14 -16.77
N SER A 73 2.89 19.93 -17.75
CA SER A 73 4.25 20.43 -17.71
C SER A 73 4.34 21.88 -18.15
N GLU A 74 5.26 22.66 -17.58
CA GLU A 74 5.61 23.97 -18.07
C GLU A 74 6.23 23.88 -19.49
N LEU A 75 5.94 24.87 -20.32
CA LEU A 75 6.52 25.00 -21.65
C LEU A 75 7.80 25.85 -21.62
N SER A 76 8.63 25.71 -22.64
CA SER A 76 9.85 26.51 -22.80
C SER A 76 9.58 27.96 -23.24
N GLY A 77 8.37 28.22 -23.76
CA GLY A 77 7.99 29.49 -24.37
C GLY A 77 8.41 29.62 -25.85
N SER A 78 9.12 28.63 -26.40
CA SER A 78 9.64 28.66 -27.79
C SER A 78 8.94 27.68 -28.73
N GLU A 79 7.82 27.10 -28.29
CA GLU A 79 7.09 26.10 -29.06
C GLU A 79 6.48 26.69 -30.34
N THR A 80 6.56 25.92 -31.42
CA THR A 80 6.03 26.36 -32.74
C THR A 80 4.54 26.63 -32.64
N GLY A 81 4.14 27.85 -32.97
CA GLY A 81 2.76 28.31 -32.96
C GLY A 81 2.24 28.81 -31.61
N LEU A 82 3.06 28.82 -30.56
CA LEU A 82 2.75 29.45 -29.29
C LEU A 82 2.89 30.97 -29.43
N VAL A 83 1.79 31.70 -29.21
CA VAL A 83 1.70 33.14 -29.39
C VAL A 83 1.95 33.92 -28.09
N ALA A 84 1.35 33.42 -27.01
CA ALA A 84 1.54 33.93 -25.68
C ALA A 84 1.45 32.80 -24.65
N TYR A 85 2.24 32.91 -23.59
CA TYR A 85 2.30 31.96 -22.50
C TYR A 85 2.50 32.67 -21.16
N TYR A 86 1.60 32.41 -20.23
CA TYR A 86 1.61 33.03 -18.90
C TYR A 86 1.64 31.93 -17.84
N THR A 87 2.70 31.92 -17.04
CA THR A 87 2.93 30.95 -15.95
C THR A 87 2.35 31.39 -14.63
N PHE A 88 1.95 32.66 -14.49
CA PHE A 88 1.44 33.29 -13.25
C PHE A 88 2.37 33.16 -12.02
N ASN A 89 3.66 32.96 -12.24
CA ASN A 89 4.66 32.72 -11.18
C ASN A 89 5.30 34.02 -10.61
N GLU A 90 4.84 35.22 -10.99
CA GLU A 90 5.42 36.50 -10.53
C GLU A 90 5.23 36.76 -9.04
N GLY A 91 4.13 36.29 -8.43
CA GLY A 91 3.86 36.34 -7.00
C GLY A 91 3.68 37.73 -6.38
N SER A 92 3.97 38.80 -7.10
CA SER A 92 3.79 40.18 -6.63
C SER A 92 3.72 41.18 -7.77
N GLY A 93 3.22 42.41 -7.48
CA GLY A 93 3.03 43.44 -8.48
C GLY A 93 1.79 43.24 -9.33
N ILE A 94 1.72 43.92 -10.45
CA ILE A 94 0.55 43.86 -11.36
C ILE A 94 0.93 43.42 -12.77
N LEU A 95 2.19 43.17 -13.06
CA LEU A 95 2.68 42.77 -14.37
C LEU A 95 2.57 41.25 -14.50
N LEU A 96 2.04 40.78 -15.61
CA LEU A 96 2.00 39.37 -16.01
C LEU A 96 2.88 39.23 -17.26
N ASN A 97 3.97 38.44 -17.16
CA ASN A 97 4.95 38.32 -18.23
C ASN A 97 4.53 37.27 -19.26
N ASP A 98 4.67 37.60 -20.53
CA ASP A 98 4.59 36.65 -21.63
C ASP A 98 5.96 35.94 -21.77
N GLN A 99 5.94 34.62 -21.47
CA GLN A 99 7.16 33.81 -21.49
C GLN A 99 7.66 33.48 -22.90
N THR A 100 6.86 33.76 -23.94
CA THR A 100 7.27 33.54 -25.33
C THR A 100 8.26 34.57 -25.86
N GLY A 101 8.37 35.71 -25.18
CA GLY A 101 9.15 36.86 -25.63
C GLY A 101 8.52 37.64 -26.79
N ASN A 102 7.29 37.31 -27.19
CA ASN A 102 6.59 38.07 -28.25
C ASN A 102 6.04 39.42 -27.78
N GLY A 103 6.15 39.73 -26.50
CA GLY A 103 5.80 41.03 -25.94
C GLY A 103 4.33 41.21 -25.59
N HIS A 104 3.57 40.15 -25.47
CA HIS A 104 2.14 40.16 -25.10
C HIS A 104 1.94 40.21 -23.57
N ASN A 105 2.73 41.01 -22.85
CA ASN A 105 2.59 41.13 -21.40
C ASN A 105 1.20 41.58 -20.99
N GLY A 106 0.69 41.01 -19.90
CA GLY A 106 -0.59 41.34 -19.30
C GLY A 106 -0.44 42.26 -18.07
N THR A 107 -1.58 42.72 -17.57
CA THR A 107 -1.64 43.50 -16.33
C THR A 107 -2.85 43.06 -15.51
N LEU A 108 -2.65 42.81 -14.21
CA LEU A 108 -3.74 42.49 -13.28
C LEU A 108 -4.62 43.72 -13.08
N VAL A 109 -5.94 43.54 -13.23
CA VAL A 109 -6.95 44.60 -13.08
C VAL A 109 -8.17 44.06 -12.31
N GLY A 110 -9.01 44.97 -11.81
CA GLY A 110 -10.32 44.61 -11.26
C GLY A 110 -10.30 43.82 -9.95
N GLY A 111 -9.20 43.88 -9.19
CA GLY A 111 -9.09 43.21 -7.91
C GLY A 111 -8.52 41.77 -8.00
N ALA A 112 -8.05 41.35 -9.18
CA ALA A 112 -7.27 40.13 -9.28
C ALA A 112 -5.97 40.26 -8.43
N SER A 113 -5.61 39.18 -7.76
CA SER A 113 -4.43 39.13 -6.90
C SER A 113 -3.65 37.83 -7.14
N TRP A 114 -2.35 37.89 -6.87
CA TRP A 114 -1.53 36.71 -6.86
C TRP A 114 -1.97 35.79 -5.71
N ALA A 115 -2.11 34.54 -5.99
CA ALA A 115 -2.23 33.47 -5.01
C ALA A 115 -1.05 32.52 -5.16
N SER A 116 -0.64 31.86 -4.10
CA SER A 116 0.30 30.74 -4.25
C SER A 116 -0.27 29.77 -5.27
N GLY A 117 0.55 29.38 -6.22
CA GLY A 117 0.18 28.37 -7.22
C GLY A 117 -0.38 27.13 -6.53
N TYR A 118 -1.23 26.43 -7.24
CA TYR A 118 -1.68 25.12 -6.79
C TYR A 118 -0.46 24.19 -6.87
N THR A 119 0.28 24.12 -5.79
CA THR A 119 1.32 23.12 -5.67
C THR A 119 0.65 21.80 -5.31
N LEU A 120 0.78 20.80 -6.16
CA LEU A 120 0.40 19.42 -5.88
C LEU A 120 0.90 18.86 -4.51
N PRO A 121 1.92 19.46 -3.82
CA PRO A 121 2.33 18.98 -2.48
C PRO A 121 1.24 19.02 -1.39
N GLY A 122 0.13 19.69 -1.61
CA GLY A 122 -1.01 19.66 -0.68
C GLY A 122 -2.04 18.56 -0.97
N LEU A 123 -1.89 17.83 -2.09
CA LEU A 123 -2.85 16.80 -2.51
C LEU A 123 -2.53 15.40 -2.02
N ILE A 124 -1.29 15.10 -1.66
CA ILE A 124 -0.96 13.77 -1.18
C ILE A 124 -1.63 13.56 0.17
N GLY A 125 -2.52 12.56 0.22
CA GLY A 125 -3.33 12.26 1.38
C GLY A 125 -4.64 13.03 1.48
N ASP A 126 -4.82 14.18 0.81
CA ASP A 126 -6.09 14.93 0.76
C ASP A 126 -6.96 14.40 -0.39
N VAL A 127 -7.61 13.27 -0.16
CA VAL A 127 -8.34 12.51 -1.19
C VAL A 127 -9.69 13.17 -1.52
N ASN A 128 -10.26 13.94 -0.60
CA ASN A 128 -11.53 14.63 -0.78
C ASN A 128 -11.37 16.08 -1.26
N PHE A 129 -10.12 16.61 -1.33
CA PHE A 129 -9.76 17.97 -1.76
C PHE A 129 -10.38 19.08 -0.91
N ASP A 130 -10.51 18.86 0.41
CA ASP A 130 -11.00 19.87 1.34
C ASP A 130 -9.89 20.68 2.04
N GLU A 131 -8.64 20.48 1.64
CA GLU A 131 -7.41 21.11 2.17
C GLU A 131 -7.09 20.70 3.62
N ASN A 132 -7.72 19.63 4.15
CA ASN A 132 -7.51 19.15 5.51
C ASN A 132 -7.23 17.65 5.51
N LEU A 133 -6.08 17.23 6.03
CA LEU A 133 -5.81 15.81 6.25
C LEU A 133 -6.58 15.31 7.47
N ASN A 134 -7.54 14.43 7.27
CA ASN A 134 -8.38 13.89 8.33
C ASN A 134 -8.93 12.49 7.99
N ILE A 135 -9.72 11.92 8.90
CA ILE A 135 -10.24 10.56 8.75
C ILE A 135 -11.12 10.36 7.50
N TYR A 136 -11.73 11.43 6.95
CA TYR A 136 -12.55 11.31 5.75
C TYR A 136 -11.71 10.95 4.52
N ASP A 137 -10.46 11.43 4.46
CA ASP A 137 -9.51 11.07 3.40
C ASP A 137 -9.15 9.59 3.47
N ALA A 138 -8.85 9.08 4.66
CA ALA A 138 -8.57 7.66 4.86
C ALA A 138 -9.77 6.78 4.46
N VAL A 139 -10.99 7.20 4.77
CA VAL A 139 -12.22 6.47 4.36
C VAL A 139 -12.36 6.46 2.85
N MET A 140 -12.11 7.59 2.16
CA MET A 140 -12.19 7.69 0.72
C MET A 140 -11.06 6.91 0.03
N LEU A 141 -9.83 6.99 0.55
CA LEU A 141 -8.71 6.18 0.07
C LEU A 141 -9.06 4.69 0.11
N VAL A 142 -9.59 4.19 1.23
CA VAL A 142 -10.01 2.80 1.36
C VAL A 142 -11.11 2.43 0.37
N ALA A 143 -12.08 3.31 0.13
CA ALA A 143 -13.15 3.06 -0.84
C ALA A 143 -12.60 2.94 -2.27
N ILE A 144 -11.66 3.79 -2.66
CA ILE A 144 -10.99 3.77 -3.96
C ILE A 144 -10.09 2.53 -4.08
N MET A 145 -9.26 2.25 -3.08
CA MET A 145 -8.36 1.08 -3.03
C MET A 145 -9.13 -0.24 -3.17
N LEU A 146 -10.29 -0.33 -2.56
CA LEU A 146 -11.17 -1.50 -2.63
C LEU A 146 -12.08 -1.52 -3.88
N GLU A 147 -11.94 -0.57 -4.80
CA GLU A 147 -12.79 -0.45 -6.00
C GLU A 147 -14.30 -0.37 -5.65
N ILE A 148 -14.63 0.21 -4.48
CA ILE A 148 -16.01 0.52 -4.08
C ILE A 148 -16.46 1.83 -4.76
N GLU A 149 -15.52 2.76 -4.92
CA GLU A 149 -15.69 4.02 -5.63
C GLU A 149 -14.60 4.17 -6.69
N ASP A 150 -14.96 4.72 -7.83
CA ASP A 150 -14.01 5.07 -8.89
C ASP A 150 -13.31 6.37 -8.52
N GLY A 151 -12.00 6.33 -8.29
CA GLY A 151 -11.18 7.52 -8.11
C GLY A 151 -10.90 8.22 -9.44
N ASN A 152 -11.02 9.55 -9.49
CA ASN A 152 -10.46 10.31 -10.61
C ASN A 152 -8.94 10.37 -10.53
N GLU A 153 -8.27 10.82 -11.60
CA GLU A 153 -6.80 10.86 -11.69
C GLU A 153 -6.11 11.58 -10.50
N PHE A 154 -6.70 12.69 -10.03
CA PHE A 154 -6.16 13.44 -8.90
C PHE A 154 -6.37 12.71 -7.57
N GLN A 155 -7.50 12.02 -7.40
CA GLN A 155 -7.76 11.20 -6.24
C GLN A 155 -6.82 9.98 -6.19
N LEU A 156 -6.57 9.33 -7.33
CA LEU A 156 -5.59 8.24 -7.42
C LEU A 156 -4.19 8.73 -7.05
N TYR A 157 -3.79 9.93 -7.51
CA TYR A 157 -2.53 10.54 -7.11
C TYR A 157 -2.50 10.87 -5.61
N ALA A 158 -3.59 11.40 -5.04
CA ALA A 158 -3.67 11.73 -3.61
C ALA A 158 -3.68 10.47 -2.73
N CYS A 159 -4.22 9.35 -3.24
CA CYS A 159 -4.24 8.06 -2.55
C CYS A 159 -2.86 7.40 -2.43
N ASP A 160 -1.99 7.59 -3.43
CA ASP A 160 -0.62 7.05 -3.44
C ASP A 160 0.28 7.92 -2.55
N THR A 161 0.13 7.73 -1.23
CA THR A 161 0.78 8.58 -0.23
C THR A 161 2.28 8.35 -0.12
N ASN A 162 2.74 7.14 -0.41
CA ASN A 162 4.17 6.77 -0.41
C ASN A 162 4.84 6.97 -1.78
N GLN A 163 4.05 7.27 -2.83
CA GLN A 163 4.48 7.53 -4.22
C GLN A 163 5.23 6.35 -4.87
N ASP A 164 4.82 5.12 -4.57
CA ASP A 164 5.40 3.91 -5.16
C ASP A 164 4.64 3.42 -6.42
N GLY A 165 3.51 4.07 -6.75
CA GLY A 165 2.65 3.77 -7.90
C GLY A 165 1.61 2.69 -7.63
N VAL A 166 1.46 2.22 -6.38
CA VAL A 166 0.50 1.20 -5.98
C VAL A 166 -0.34 1.72 -4.81
N ILE A 167 -1.66 1.81 -4.97
CA ILE A 167 -2.56 2.20 -3.88
C ILE A 167 -2.91 0.96 -3.06
N ASP A 168 -2.37 0.87 -1.84
CA ASP A 168 -2.61 -0.26 -0.95
C ASP A 168 -2.59 0.11 0.55
N VAL A 169 -2.45 -0.88 1.42
CA VAL A 169 -2.50 -0.66 2.88
C VAL A 169 -1.32 0.18 3.40
N GLU A 170 -0.20 0.25 2.68
CA GLU A 170 0.94 1.12 3.06
C GLU A 170 0.53 2.60 3.03
N ASP A 171 -0.24 2.99 2.02
CA ASP A 171 -0.75 4.37 1.87
C ASP A 171 -1.71 4.74 3.00
N ILE A 172 -2.60 3.81 3.35
CA ILE A 172 -3.53 4.03 4.46
C ILE A 172 -2.77 4.23 5.77
N VAL A 173 -1.78 3.39 6.05
CA VAL A 173 -0.98 3.50 7.28
C VAL A 173 -0.19 4.80 7.31
N LEU A 174 0.42 5.20 6.19
CA LEU A 174 1.16 6.46 6.11
C LEU A 174 0.23 7.67 6.29
N LEU A 175 -0.95 7.66 5.66
CA LEU A 175 -1.95 8.70 5.84
C LEU A 175 -2.41 8.78 7.31
N MET A 176 -2.71 7.65 7.93
CA MET A 176 -3.10 7.60 9.33
C MET A 176 -1.99 8.07 10.27
N GLN A 177 -0.73 7.77 9.95
CA GLN A 177 0.43 8.30 10.67
C GLN A 177 0.46 9.82 10.66
N TRP A 178 0.22 10.45 9.50
CA TRP A 178 0.16 11.92 9.37
C TRP A 178 -1.02 12.51 10.14
N ILE A 179 -2.22 11.93 9.99
CA ILE A 179 -3.45 12.40 10.66
C ILE A 179 -3.30 12.34 12.19
N LEU A 180 -2.71 11.26 12.71
CA LEU A 180 -2.56 11.03 14.15
C LEU A 180 -1.29 11.64 14.75
N GLY A 181 -0.36 12.13 13.93
CA GLY A 181 0.93 12.66 14.39
C GLY A 181 1.81 11.61 15.09
N ILE A 182 1.85 10.38 14.56
CA ILE A 182 2.57 9.26 15.17
C ILE A 182 4.09 9.47 15.07
N ASP A 183 4.79 9.40 16.22
CA ASP A 183 6.25 9.32 16.25
C ASP A 183 6.72 7.88 15.99
N ILE A 184 7.23 7.65 14.78
CA ILE A 184 7.69 6.33 14.33
C ILE A 184 8.93 5.83 15.08
N ASN A 185 9.75 6.73 15.63
CA ASN A 185 10.99 6.33 16.32
C ASN A 185 10.73 5.61 17.65
N SER A 186 9.50 5.71 18.16
CA SER A 186 9.07 5.08 19.42
C SER A 186 8.29 3.78 19.20
N ARG A 187 8.17 3.30 17.96
CA ARG A 187 7.33 2.15 17.59
C ARG A 187 8.16 0.93 17.20
N ASP A 188 7.61 -0.24 17.54
CA ASP A 188 8.18 -1.51 17.11
C ASP A 188 7.98 -1.67 15.59
N GLN A 189 9.02 -2.17 14.93
CA GLN A 189 8.99 -2.48 13.50
C GLN A 189 8.62 -3.94 13.30
N VAL A 190 7.84 -4.21 12.25
CA VAL A 190 7.54 -5.57 11.83
C VAL A 190 8.70 -6.10 10.96
N SER A 191 9.26 -7.25 11.32
CA SER A 191 10.33 -7.88 10.54
C SER A 191 10.00 -9.31 10.10
N ASN A 192 9.01 -9.93 10.75
CA ASN A 192 8.57 -11.28 10.43
C ASN A 192 7.07 -11.41 10.60
N GLY A 193 6.44 -12.15 9.67
CA GLY A 193 5.02 -12.46 9.70
C GLY A 193 4.75 -13.83 9.11
N GLN A 194 3.87 -14.57 9.75
CA GLN A 194 3.44 -15.87 9.28
C GLN A 194 1.94 -16.06 9.48
N TYR A 195 1.35 -16.98 8.71
CA TYR A 195 -0.03 -17.36 8.89
C TYR A 195 -0.23 -18.86 8.67
N TYR A 196 -1.25 -19.39 9.31
CA TYR A 196 -1.68 -20.78 9.17
C TYR A 196 -3.18 -20.91 9.44
N TYR A 197 -3.74 -22.05 9.04
CA TYR A 197 -5.13 -22.36 9.33
C TYR A 197 -5.21 -23.29 10.54
N ASP A 198 -6.01 -22.90 11.54
CA ASP A 198 -6.42 -23.75 12.65
C ASP A 198 -7.92 -23.97 12.57
N ASN A 199 -8.31 -25.13 12.07
CA ASN A 199 -9.68 -25.47 11.68
C ASN A 199 -10.24 -24.51 10.62
N LYS A 200 -11.16 -23.60 11.01
CA LYS A 200 -11.76 -22.57 10.15
C LYS A 200 -11.13 -21.19 10.35
N SER A 201 -10.24 -21.07 11.30
CA SER A 201 -9.63 -19.79 11.64
C SER A 201 -8.31 -19.62 10.91
N LEU A 202 -8.17 -18.48 10.26
CA LEU A 202 -6.89 -17.98 9.80
C LEU A 202 -6.18 -17.32 10.98
N VAL A 203 -5.09 -17.92 11.41
CA VAL A 203 -4.23 -17.37 12.47
C VAL A 203 -3.08 -16.63 11.83
N ILE A 204 -2.86 -15.40 12.25
CA ILE A 204 -1.76 -14.54 11.79
C ILE A 204 -0.89 -14.21 12.99
N GLU A 205 0.42 -14.39 12.84
CA GLU A 205 1.42 -14.10 13.85
C GLU A 205 2.49 -13.17 13.26
N SER A 206 2.94 -12.21 14.06
CA SER A 206 4.02 -11.28 13.73
C SER A 206 4.95 -11.09 14.92
N ASP A 207 6.05 -10.40 14.72
CA ASP A 207 6.97 -9.98 15.79
C ASP A 207 6.62 -8.62 16.40
N GLY A 208 5.40 -8.13 16.17
CA GLY A 208 4.83 -6.93 16.76
C GLY A 208 4.75 -5.74 15.80
N GLY A 209 4.24 -4.62 16.32
CA GLY A 209 4.28 -3.33 15.61
C GLY A 209 3.32 -3.14 14.43
N VAL A 210 2.48 -4.13 14.09
CA VAL A 210 1.58 -4.05 12.93
C VAL A 210 0.56 -2.93 13.09
N ALA A 211 0.54 -2.00 12.13
CA ALA A 211 -0.36 -0.84 12.05
C ALA A 211 -1.49 -1.03 11.03
N GLY A 212 -1.26 -1.88 10.03
CA GLY A 212 -2.23 -2.26 9.01
C GLY A 212 -1.89 -3.59 8.36
N PHE A 213 -2.89 -4.22 7.75
CA PHE A 213 -2.67 -5.40 6.92
C PHE A 213 -3.66 -5.47 5.75
N GLN A 214 -3.24 -6.13 4.70
CA GLN A 214 -4.05 -6.41 3.52
C GLN A 214 -3.98 -7.89 3.18
N ILE A 215 -5.15 -8.49 2.93
CA ILE A 215 -5.29 -9.88 2.52
C ILE A 215 -5.87 -9.91 1.11
N GLN A 216 -5.24 -10.65 0.22
CA GLN A 216 -5.79 -11.02 -1.06
C GLN A 216 -6.18 -12.50 -1.01
N LEU A 217 -7.46 -12.78 -1.02
CA LEU A 217 -8.02 -14.15 -1.05
C LEU A 217 -7.94 -14.74 -2.46
N ALA A 218 -7.85 -16.05 -2.56
CA ALA A 218 -7.89 -16.75 -3.86
C ALA A 218 -9.29 -16.70 -4.47
N GLU A 219 -10.31 -16.87 -3.64
CA GLU A 219 -11.73 -16.84 -4.01
C GLU A 219 -12.48 -15.91 -3.05
N PRO A 220 -13.60 -15.29 -3.47
CA PRO A 220 -14.41 -14.50 -2.58
C PRO A 220 -14.91 -15.31 -1.39
N ALA A 221 -14.65 -14.80 -0.19
CA ALA A 221 -15.14 -15.37 1.06
C ALA A 221 -15.60 -14.22 1.96
N SER A 222 -16.65 -14.40 2.74
CA SER A 222 -17.03 -13.44 3.75
C SER A 222 -16.29 -13.71 5.06
N VAL A 223 -15.83 -12.63 5.69
CA VAL A 223 -15.28 -12.70 7.04
C VAL A 223 -16.45 -12.77 8.01
N GLU A 224 -16.55 -13.88 8.76
CA GLU A 224 -17.58 -14.07 9.77
C GLU A 224 -17.23 -13.38 11.09
N TYR A 225 -15.95 -13.45 11.45
CA TYR A 225 -15.45 -12.85 12.68
C TYR A 225 -14.00 -12.41 12.50
N ILE A 226 -13.66 -11.27 13.06
CA ILE A 226 -12.30 -10.77 13.16
C ILE A 226 -12.06 -10.18 14.55
N ASN A 227 -11.04 -10.66 15.25
CA ASN A 227 -10.68 -10.18 16.57
C ASN A 227 -9.72 -8.99 16.46
N LEU A 228 -10.25 -7.83 16.06
CA LEU A 228 -9.48 -6.59 16.05
C LEU A 228 -9.66 -5.81 17.37
N PRO A 229 -8.62 -5.11 17.85
CA PRO A 229 -8.76 -4.18 18.97
C PRO A 229 -9.78 -3.06 18.68
N SER A 230 -10.33 -2.45 19.72
CA SER A 230 -11.04 -1.19 19.57
C SER A 230 -10.10 -0.15 18.96
N GLY A 231 -10.55 0.66 18.03
CA GLY A 231 -9.66 1.61 17.33
C GLY A 231 -9.06 1.07 16.05
N TRP A 232 -9.55 -0.09 15.57
CA TRP A 232 -9.21 -0.61 14.26
C TRP A 232 -10.41 -0.56 13.31
N SER A 233 -10.15 -0.30 12.05
CA SER A 233 -11.13 -0.35 10.96
C SER A 233 -10.87 -1.56 10.09
N TRP A 234 -11.95 -2.18 9.62
CA TRP A 234 -11.93 -3.31 8.69
C TRP A 234 -12.87 -3.06 7.53
N ARG A 235 -12.43 -3.37 6.32
CA ARG A 235 -13.25 -3.32 5.11
C ARG A 235 -12.88 -4.47 4.18
N GLN A 236 -13.85 -4.89 3.37
CA GLN A 236 -13.68 -5.91 2.36
C GLN A 236 -14.51 -5.58 1.11
N ASN A 237 -13.93 -5.84 -0.07
CA ASN A 237 -14.66 -5.94 -1.33
C ASN A 237 -14.11 -7.11 -2.15
N GLY A 238 -15.00 -8.01 -2.57
CA GLY A 238 -14.61 -9.21 -3.32
C GLY A 238 -13.57 -10.05 -2.58
N THR A 239 -12.39 -10.18 -3.17
CA THR A 239 -11.26 -10.96 -2.64
C THR A 239 -10.26 -10.13 -1.85
N THR A 240 -10.42 -8.80 -1.80
CA THR A 240 -9.50 -7.90 -1.10
C THR A 240 -10.07 -7.48 0.24
N CYS A 241 -9.28 -7.67 1.28
CA CYS A 241 -9.60 -7.29 2.65
C CYS A 241 -8.51 -6.38 3.18
N VAL A 242 -8.88 -5.33 3.91
CA VAL A 242 -7.94 -4.41 4.54
C VAL A 242 -8.35 -4.10 5.97
N ALA A 243 -7.38 -4.01 6.86
CA ALA A 243 -7.54 -3.50 8.21
C ALA A 243 -6.41 -2.56 8.57
N TYR A 244 -6.73 -1.52 9.33
CA TYR A 244 -5.77 -0.51 9.76
C TYR A 244 -6.20 0.14 11.07
N SER A 245 -5.23 0.64 11.81
CA SER A 245 -5.46 1.35 13.07
C SER A 245 -5.94 2.78 12.81
N ILE A 246 -6.96 3.22 13.56
CA ILE A 246 -7.48 4.59 13.52
C ILE A 246 -7.20 5.37 14.82
N ASP A 247 -6.57 4.76 15.80
CA ASP A 247 -6.23 5.38 17.10
C ASP A 247 -4.74 5.31 17.46
N GLY A 248 -3.92 4.74 16.56
CA GLY A 248 -2.47 4.58 16.77
C GLY A 248 -2.09 3.31 17.55
N SER A 249 -3.02 2.41 17.84
CA SER A 249 -2.71 1.10 18.44
C SER A 249 -2.12 0.13 17.41
N SER A 250 -1.24 -0.76 17.85
CA SER A 250 -0.75 -1.88 17.02
C SER A 250 -1.54 -3.14 17.31
N LEU A 251 -1.55 -4.09 16.35
CA LEU A 251 -2.10 -5.42 16.60
C LEU A 251 -1.25 -6.20 17.61
N PRO A 252 -1.87 -7.12 18.36
CA PRO A 252 -1.14 -8.10 19.14
C PRO A 252 -0.32 -9.03 18.21
N ASP A 253 0.75 -9.63 18.76
CA ASP A 253 1.63 -10.54 18.02
C ASP A 253 0.91 -11.72 17.37
N LYS A 254 -0.29 -12.02 17.85
CA LYS A 254 -1.14 -13.08 17.33
C LYS A 254 -2.60 -12.62 17.29
N PHE A 255 -3.24 -12.77 16.14
CA PHE A 255 -4.67 -12.50 15.98
C PHE A 255 -5.32 -13.51 15.00
N THR A 256 -6.65 -13.58 15.00
CA THR A 256 -7.41 -14.56 14.22
C THR A 256 -8.52 -13.92 13.40
N ILE A 257 -8.77 -14.49 12.24
CA ILE A 257 -9.86 -14.16 11.32
C ILE A 257 -10.62 -15.43 11.02
N GLU A 258 -11.95 -15.44 11.18
CA GLU A 258 -12.81 -16.55 10.79
C GLU A 258 -13.46 -16.27 9.44
N LEU A 259 -13.26 -17.18 8.50
CA LEU A 259 -13.82 -17.12 7.16
C LEU A 259 -14.97 -18.12 7.03
N ASN A 260 -16.02 -17.77 6.27
CA ASN A 260 -17.18 -18.65 6.05
C ASN A 260 -16.86 -19.89 5.21
N ASN A 261 -15.74 -19.86 4.49
CA ASN A 261 -15.23 -21.00 3.73
C ASN A 261 -13.68 -21.04 3.84
N ASN A 262 -13.12 -22.20 3.56
CA ASN A 262 -11.67 -22.38 3.50
C ASN A 262 -11.19 -21.91 2.12
N THR A 263 -10.87 -20.63 2.00
CA THR A 263 -10.21 -20.08 0.82
C THR A 263 -8.73 -19.89 1.09
N ASP A 264 -7.90 -20.14 0.08
CA ASP A 264 -6.48 -19.87 0.19
C ASP A 264 -6.20 -18.37 0.13
N ILE A 265 -5.11 -17.96 0.77
CA ILE A 265 -4.57 -16.60 0.70
C ILE A 265 -3.52 -16.55 -0.41
N LYS A 266 -3.69 -15.62 -1.35
CA LYS A 266 -2.67 -15.32 -2.36
C LYS A 266 -1.55 -14.46 -1.78
N HIS A 267 -1.94 -13.41 -1.05
CA HIS A 267 -1.02 -12.46 -0.44
C HIS A 267 -1.55 -12.01 0.91
N LEU A 268 -0.66 -11.89 1.88
CA LEU A 268 -0.92 -11.24 3.16
C LEU A 268 0.22 -10.27 3.43
N LYS A 269 -0.06 -8.98 3.31
CA LYS A 269 0.87 -7.88 3.58
C LYS A 269 0.60 -7.35 4.99
N LEU A 270 1.64 -7.26 5.82
CA LEU A 270 1.62 -6.60 7.13
C LEU A 270 2.44 -5.32 7.04
N VAL A 271 1.97 -4.24 7.64
CA VAL A 271 2.62 -2.92 7.59
C VAL A 271 2.78 -2.37 9.00
N ASP A 272 3.96 -1.87 9.34
CA ASP A 272 4.24 -1.19 10.61
C ASP A 272 3.99 0.33 10.53
N TRP A 273 4.11 1.02 11.66
CA TRP A 273 3.93 2.47 11.73
C TRP A 273 4.99 3.28 10.97
N GLY A 274 6.09 2.68 10.54
CA GLY A 274 7.08 3.30 9.66
C GLY A 274 6.79 3.09 8.18
N SER A 275 5.58 2.60 7.84
CA SER A 275 5.16 2.23 6.48
C SER A 275 6.08 1.18 5.84
N LYS A 276 6.77 0.39 6.68
CA LYS A 276 7.54 -0.75 6.21
C LYS A 276 6.62 -1.96 6.16
N SER A 277 6.57 -2.60 5.00
CA SER A 277 5.77 -3.80 4.81
C SER A 277 6.59 -5.07 4.71
N ILE A 278 5.96 -6.17 5.08
CA ILE A 278 6.44 -7.52 4.84
C ILE A 278 5.31 -8.39 4.28
N GLN A 279 5.69 -9.36 3.45
CA GLN A 279 4.78 -10.44 3.07
C GLN A 279 4.84 -11.54 4.13
N ALA A 280 3.69 -11.81 4.77
CA ALA A 280 3.60 -12.95 5.67
C ALA A 280 3.61 -14.27 4.88
N HIS A 281 4.32 -15.25 5.37
CA HIS A 281 4.43 -16.55 4.72
C HIS A 281 3.51 -17.60 5.35
N LYS A 282 3.01 -18.52 4.52
CA LYS A 282 2.20 -19.63 4.99
C LYS A 282 3.04 -20.65 5.72
N VAL A 283 2.60 -21.05 6.90
CA VAL A 283 3.17 -22.18 7.64
C VAL A 283 2.22 -23.35 7.53
N GLU A 284 2.73 -24.46 7.03
CA GLU A 284 1.98 -25.71 7.04
C GLU A 284 1.96 -26.28 8.46
N ILE A 285 0.78 -26.37 9.06
CA ILE A 285 0.64 -27.08 10.33
C ILE A 285 0.65 -28.57 10.01
N PRO A 286 1.62 -29.33 10.51
CA PRO A 286 1.60 -30.77 10.33
C PRO A 286 0.40 -31.38 11.03
N ASN A 287 -0.38 -32.18 10.29
CA ASN A 287 -1.56 -32.88 10.83
C ASN A 287 -1.19 -33.96 11.86
N SER A 288 0.08 -34.27 12.01
CA SER A 288 0.61 -35.28 12.93
C SER A 288 1.95 -34.87 13.50
N PHE A 289 2.19 -35.25 14.75
CA PHE A 289 3.47 -35.15 15.39
C PHE A 289 4.39 -36.20 14.78
N GLU A 290 5.20 -35.83 13.80
CA GLU A 290 6.08 -36.75 13.08
C GLU A 290 7.52 -36.62 13.59
N LEU A 291 8.18 -37.76 13.77
CA LEU A 291 9.59 -37.86 14.18
C LEU A 291 10.37 -38.68 13.16
N SER A 292 11.44 -38.11 12.64
CA SER A 292 12.42 -38.84 11.83
C SER A 292 13.84 -38.55 12.27
N VAL A 293 14.76 -39.52 12.12
CA VAL A 293 16.16 -39.34 12.48
C VAL A 293 17.05 -39.87 11.36
N GLY A 294 17.97 -39.02 10.91
CA GLY A 294 18.89 -39.41 9.85
C GLY A 294 20.24 -38.68 9.90
N PRO A 295 21.31 -39.32 9.40
CA PRO A 295 21.39 -40.69 8.92
C PRO A 295 21.20 -41.73 10.05
N ASN A 296 20.78 -42.93 9.71
CA ASN A 296 20.66 -44.06 10.65
C ASN A 296 21.06 -45.36 9.94
N PRO A 297 22.19 -46.04 10.26
CA PRO A 297 23.13 -45.72 11.35
C PRO A 297 23.87 -44.41 11.18
N PHE A 298 24.41 -43.83 12.30
CA PHE A 298 25.07 -42.52 12.27
C PHE A 298 26.46 -42.54 12.96
N ASN A 299 27.33 -41.68 12.46
CA ASN A 299 28.66 -41.35 13.00
C ASN A 299 29.12 -40.02 12.38
N PRO A 300 29.55 -39.00 13.11
CA PRO A 300 29.48 -38.88 14.57
C PRO A 300 28.12 -38.41 15.08
N GLY A 301 27.23 -37.96 14.22
CA GLY A 301 25.95 -37.40 14.63
C GLY A 301 24.81 -37.62 13.62
N CYS A 302 23.61 -37.33 14.05
CA CYS A 302 22.39 -37.42 13.24
C CYS A 302 21.52 -36.15 13.43
N THR A 303 20.66 -35.92 12.49
CA THR A 303 19.62 -34.88 12.58
C THR A 303 18.31 -35.50 13.03
N ILE A 304 17.76 -34.99 14.11
CA ILE A 304 16.42 -35.29 14.60
C ILE A 304 15.46 -34.27 13.98
N SER A 305 14.57 -34.71 13.11
CA SER A 305 13.58 -33.86 12.46
C SER A 305 12.19 -34.20 13.01
N PHE A 306 11.45 -33.20 13.40
CA PHE A 306 10.10 -33.36 13.94
C PHE A 306 9.21 -32.18 13.58
N SER A 307 7.91 -32.36 13.73
CA SER A 307 6.90 -31.35 13.39
C SER A 307 5.98 -31.09 14.57
N LEU A 308 5.59 -29.84 14.77
CA LEU A 308 4.74 -29.38 15.86
C LEU A 308 3.47 -28.73 15.31
N SER A 309 2.32 -29.13 15.83
CA SER A 309 1.02 -28.53 15.51
C SER A 309 0.69 -27.28 16.35
N ASN A 310 1.44 -27.04 17.43
CA ASN A 310 1.26 -25.90 18.34
C ASN A 310 2.59 -25.39 18.88
N ASN A 311 2.59 -24.15 19.38
CA ASN A 311 3.72 -23.62 20.13
C ASN A 311 3.82 -24.33 21.48
N VAL A 312 4.89 -25.05 21.71
CA VAL A 312 5.01 -25.90 22.92
C VAL A 312 6.47 -26.12 23.31
N ASN A 313 6.69 -26.40 24.59
CA ASN A 313 7.99 -26.89 25.06
C ASN A 313 8.12 -28.38 24.70
N ILE A 314 9.24 -28.76 24.14
CA ILE A 314 9.56 -30.11 23.71
C ILE A 314 10.62 -30.71 24.59
N ASP A 315 10.32 -31.89 25.10
CA ASP A 315 11.29 -32.74 25.77
C ASP A 315 11.84 -33.80 24.80
N ILE A 316 13.13 -33.85 24.61
CA ILE A 316 13.80 -34.85 23.77
C ILE A 316 14.75 -35.63 24.63
N ASP A 317 14.39 -36.88 24.96
CA ASP A 317 15.16 -37.75 25.81
C ASP A 317 15.76 -38.95 25.04
N VAL A 318 16.93 -39.38 25.43
CA VAL A 318 17.64 -40.54 24.85
C VAL A 318 17.72 -41.66 25.86
N TYR A 319 17.30 -42.83 25.44
CA TYR A 319 17.33 -44.06 26.26
C TYR A 319 18.17 -45.15 25.57
N ASN A 320 18.82 -46.01 26.38
CA ASN A 320 19.43 -47.23 25.84
C ASN A 320 18.40 -48.33 25.60
N ILE A 321 18.84 -49.50 25.07
CA ILE A 321 17.98 -50.64 24.75
C ILE A 321 17.29 -51.27 25.99
N ASN A 322 17.79 -50.98 27.20
CA ASN A 322 17.20 -51.44 28.45
C ASN A 322 16.20 -50.45 29.05
N GLY A 323 15.91 -49.33 28.33
CA GLY A 323 15.01 -48.25 28.79
C GLY A 323 15.63 -47.33 29.84
N GLN A 324 16.94 -47.39 30.03
CA GLN A 324 17.63 -46.49 30.96
C GLN A 324 17.86 -45.15 30.29
N TYR A 325 17.51 -44.07 30.99
CA TYR A 325 17.78 -42.70 30.58
C TYR A 325 19.27 -42.41 30.43
N MET A 326 19.65 -41.81 29.31
CA MET A 326 21.05 -41.51 28.98
C MET A 326 21.34 -40.01 28.99
N THR A 327 20.51 -39.23 28.37
CA THR A 327 20.66 -37.76 28.28
C THR A 327 19.38 -37.12 27.79
N SER A 328 19.20 -35.83 28.05
CA SER A 328 18.20 -34.99 27.44
C SER A 328 18.85 -34.00 26.47
N LEU A 329 18.17 -33.67 25.40
CA LEU A 329 18.56 -32.67 24.42
C LEU A 329 17.63 -31.48 24.60
N ASP A 330 18.19 -30.32 24.90
CA ASP A 330 17.42 -29.10 25.10
C ASP A 330 16.97 -28.57 23.73
N ALA A 331 15.66 -28.56 23.49
CA ALA A 331 15.07 -27.96 22.32
C ALA A 331 14.34 -26.64 22.63
N GLY A 332 14.14 -26.32 23.91
CA GLY A 332 13.47 -25.10 24.37
C GLY A 332 12.01 -25.01 23.96
N GLY A 333 11.45 -23.79 24.05
CA GLY A 333 10.13 -23.46 23.53
C GLY A 333 10.18 -23.26 22.03
N LEU A 334 9.45 -24.08 21.29
CA LEU A 334 9.41 -24.03 19.82
C LEU A 334 8.05 -23.59 19.30
N LYS A 335 8.05 -22.95 18.14
CA LYS A 335 6.84 -22.54 17.45
C LYS A 335 6.25 -23.69 16.64
N VAL A 336 4.98 -23.54 16.20
CA VAL A 336 4.35 -24.42 15.22
C VAL A 336 5.21 -24.55 13.94
N GLY A 337 5.27 -25.76 13.36
CA GLY A 337 6.02 -26.02 12.13
C GLY A 337 7.02 -27.15 12.24
N SER A 338 7.93 -27.27 11.27
CA SER A 338 8.96 -28.30 11.20
C SER A 338 10.26 -27.83 11.82
N HIS A 339 10.88 -28.70 12.61
CA HIS A 339 12.11 -28.41 13.36
C HIS A 339 13.17 -29.47 13.11
N GLN A 340 14.43 -29.06 13.28
CA GLN A 340 15.58 -29.95 13.17
C GLN A 340 16.59 -29.66 14.31
N LEU A 341 17.04 -30.72 14.96
CA LEU A 341 18.04 -30.67 15.98
C LEU A 341 19.20 -31.63 15.61
N TYR A 342 20.42 -31.12 15.55
CA TYR A 342 21.61 -31.99 15.34
C TYR A 342 22.09 -32.55 16.67
N TRP A 343 22.22 -33.89 16.73
CA TRP A 343 22.71 -34.59 17.88
C TRP A 343 23.99 -35.39 17.57
N SER A 344 25.05 -35.18 18.35
CA SER A 344 26.33 -35.87 18.26
C SER A 344 26.77 -36.29 19.66
N PRO A 345 26.55 -37.58 20.03
CA PRO A 345 26.89 -38.06 21.35
C PRO A 345 28.41 -38.18 21.52
N SER A 346 28.98 -37.58 22.60
CA SER A 346 30.41 -37.66 22.91
C SER A 346 30.75 -38.81 23.87
N ASN A 347 29.82 -39.20 24.75
CA ASN A 347 30.07 -40.10 25.87
C ASN A 347 29.26 -41.42 25.80
N LEU A 348 28.67 -41.74 24.64
CA LEU A 348 27.95 -42.98 24.44
C LEU A 348 28.80 -44.01 23.72
N SER A 349 28.56 -45.29 23.99
CA SER A 349 29.17 -46.41 23.28
C SER A 349 28.40 -46.70 21.98
N SER A 350 29.07 -47.35 21.01
CA SER A 350 28.35 -47.87 19.84
C SER A 350 27.22 -48.79 20.29
N GLY A 351 26.04 -48.59 19.72
CA GLY A 351 24.88 -49.37 20.12
C GLY A 351 23.54 -48.77 19.62
N ALA A 352 22.48 -49.45 19.92
CA ALA A 352 21.13 -48.95 19.62
C ALA A 352 20.58 -48.10 20.78
N TYR A 353 19.96 -47.00 20.41
CA TYR A 353 19.32 -46.04 21.31
C TYR A 353 17.93 -45.75 20.86
N PHE A 354 17.11 -45.24 21.76
CA PHE A 354 15.77 -44.72 21.46
C PHE A 354 15.75 -43.22 21.76
N ILE A 355 15.37 -42.42 20.78
CA ILE A 355 15.10 -41.01 20.95
C ILE A 355 13.60 -40.91 21.21
N HIS A 356 13.23 -40.38 22.36
CA HIS A 356 11.86 -40.08 22.76
C HIS A 356 11.62 -38.57 22.61
N ILE A 357 10.58 -38.19 21.95
CA ILE A 357 10.19 -36.79 21.85
C ILE A 357 8.76 -36.64 22.37
N SER A 358 8.51 -35.62 23.19
CA SER A 358 7.19 -35.37 23.79
C SER A 358 6.89 -33.87 23.86
N ASP A 359 5.63 -33.51 23.56
CA ASP A 359 5.05 -32.17 23.76
C ASP A 359 4.21 -32.08 25.04
N GLY A 360 4.26 -33.12 25.88
CA GLY A 360 3.46 -33.24 27.10
C GLY A 360 2.08 -33.89 26.88
N ASN A 361 1.53 -33.86 25.65
CA ASN A 361 0.25 -34.48 25.28
C ASN A 361 0.44 -35.70 24.39
N THR A 362 1.38 -35.60 23.45
CA THR A 362 1.74 -36.66 22.51
C THR A 362 3.20 -36.98 22.61
N SER A 363 3.58 -38.21 22.23
CA SER A 363 4.98 -38.59 22.19
C SER A 363 5.28 -39.58 21.08
N GLN A 364 6.51 -39.57 20.60
CA GLN A 364 7.01 -40.52 19.61
C GLN A 364 8.40 -41.03 19.98
N PHE A 365 8.78 -42.20 19.43
CA PHE A 365 10.06 -42.83 19.60
C PHE A 365 10.68 -43.16 18.24
N ALA A 366 11.95 -42.85 18.12
CA ALA A 366 12.78 -43.27 17.00
C ALA A 366 13.92 -44.15 17.47
N LYS A 367 14.09 -45.35 16.88
CA LYS A 367 15.24 -46.20 17.10
C LYS A 367 16.40 -45.77 16.21
N VAL A 368 17.56 -45.57 16.81
CA VAL A 368 18.79 -45.16 16.11
C VAL A 368 19.94 -46.07 16.44
N LEU A 369 20.88 -46.24 15.50
CA LEU A 369 22.08 -47.02 15.67
C LEU A 369 23.29 -46.09 15.59
N TYR A 370 23.97 -45.91 16.74
CA TYR A 370 25.22 -45.14 16.85
C TYR A 370 26.42 -46.02 16.59
N LEU A 371 27.30 -45.63 15.69
CA LEU A 371 28.57 -46.29 15.36
C LEU A 371 29.70 -45.34 15.70
N LYS A 372 30.57 -45.75 16.62
CA LYS A 372 31.71 -44.92 17.05
C LYS A 372 32.94 -45.19 16.19
#